data_42f0984112401e1b2571d9d05f67fe93
#
_entry.id   42f0984112401e1b2571d9d05f67fe93
#
_cell.length_a   1.000
_cell.length_b   1.000
_cell.length_c   1.000
_cell.angle_alpha   90.00
_cell.angle_beta   90.00
_cell.angle_gamma   90.00
#
_symmetry.space_group_name_H-M   'P 1'
#
loop_
_entity.id
_entity.type
_entity.pdbx_description
1 polymer ?
#
loop_
_entity_poly.entity_id
_entity_poly.type
_entity_poly.pdbx_seq_one_letter_code
_entity_poly.pdbx_strand_id
1 'polypeptide(L)'
;MIKLYTGPMFSGKSDELLKEYDKKYHKSKILLFKPKIDTRDYGLIKTRNDKEVEAILINDLSDIYNYLSDKITTIFIDEANFMKGNIDVLIDLSINKDLDIFIAGLNLTSELKPFGIMPEIMAISDEIVLLHASCNDCNRDASYTYYNGSKDSDILVGNDNYIALCPKCLRKRLTK
;
A
#
# COMPACT_ATOMS: atom_id res chain seq x y z
N MET A 1 7.51 -9.29 13.12
CA MET A 1 7.46 -9.74 11.72
C MET A 1 6.92 -8.62 10.83
N ILE A 2 7.52 -8.43 9.62
CA ILE A 2 7.04 -7.45 8.63
C ILE A 2 6.54 -8.21 7.39
N LYS A 3 5.25 -8.04 7.05
CA LYS A 3 4.63 -8.64 5.86
C LYS A 3 4.10 -7.56 4.93
N LEU A 4 4.50 -7.63 3.65
CA LEU A 4 4.17 -6.66 2.63
C LEU A 4 3.25 -7.24 1.55
N TYR A 5 2.15 -6.54 1.25
CA TYR A 5 1.29 -6.74 0.09
C TYR A 5 1.59 -5.65 -0.94
N THR A 6 2.09 -6.02 -2.11
CA THR A 6 2.48 -5.04 -3.13
C THR A 6 2.03 -5.46 -4.53
N GLY A 7 2.03 -4.53 -5.47
CA GLY A 7 1.58 -4.75 -6.85
C GLY A 7 0.95 -3.49 -7.44
N PRO A 8 0.40 -3.55 -8.66
CA PRO A 8 -0.18 -2.39 -9.36
C PRO A 8 -1.49 -1.92 -8.70
N MET A 9 -2.02 -0.81 -9.15
CA MET A 9 -3.41 -0.43 -8.83
C MET A 9 -4.37 -1.54 -9.23
N PHE A 10 -5.50 -1.63 -8.53
CA PHE A 10 -6.55 -2.63 -8.75
C PHE A 10 -6.16 -4.09 -8.50
N SER A 11 -5.02 -4.36 -7.83
CA SER A 11 -4.57 -5.72 -7.50
C SER A 11 -5.14 -6.29 -6.19
N GLY A 12 -5.94 -5.52 -5.43
CA GLY A 12 -6.56 -5.98 -4.19
C GLY A 12 -5.64 -5.95 -2.97
N LYS A 13 -4.62 -5.09 -2.95
CA LYS A 13 -3.69 -4.95 -1.80
C LYS A 13 -4.40 -4.63 -0.49
N SER A 14 -5.26 -3.62 -0.49
CA SER A 14 -6.03 -3.21 0.69
C SER A 14 -7.04 -4.30 1.10
N ASP A 15 -7.58 -5.08 0.15
CA ASP A 15 -8.43 -6.24 0.45
C ASP A 15 -7.65 -7.31 1.23
N GLU A 16 -6.42 -7.65 0.80
CA GLU A 16 -5.58 -8.62 1.49
C GLU A 16 -5.12 -8.10 2.86
N LEU A 17 -4.77 -6.81 2.94
CA LEU A 17 -4.42 -6.16 4.21
C LEU A 17 -5.58 -6.26 5.23
N LEU A 18 -6.81 -5.95 4.81
CA LEU A 18 -7.98 -6.00 5.68
C LEU A 18 -8.44 -7.43 5.99
N LYS A 19 -8.15 -8.43 5.17
CA LYS A 19 -8.31 -9.84 5.54
C LYS A 19 -7.42 -10.24 6.72
N GLU A 20 -6.16 -9.79 6.73
CA GLU A 20 -5.27 -10.02 7.88
C GLU A 20 -5.72 -9.22 9.11
N TYR A 21 -6.17 -7.98 8.92
CA TYR A 21 -6.76 -7.17 9.98
C TYR A 21 -7.90 -7.93 10.67
N ASP A 22 -8.85 -8.52 9.93
CA ASP A 22 -9.97 -9.27 10.48
C ASP A 22 -9.55 -10.48 11.29
N LYS A 23 -8.55 -11.22 10.81
CA LYS A 23 -8.01 -12.38 11.53
C LYS A 23 -7.43 -12.01 12.89
N LYS A 24 -6.88 -10.78 13.00
CA LYS A 24 -6.22 -10.26 14.19
C LYS A 24 -7.12 -9.42 15.10
N TYR A 25 -8.16 -8.78 14.58
CA TYR A 25 -8.98 -7.77 15.25
C TYR A 25 -9.55 -8.22 16.61
N HIS A 26 -9.96 -9.45 16.73
CA HIS A 26 -10.50 -9.98 17.99
C HIS A 26 -9.45 -10.53 18.96
N LYS A 27 -8.19 -10.63 18.54
CA LYS A 27 -7.12 -11.31 19.30
C LYS A 27 -6.01 -10.36 19.73
N SER A 28 -5.93 -9.19 19.12
CA SER A 28 -4.80 -8.27 19.24
C SER A 28 -5.26 -6.83 19.43
N LYS A 29 -4.46 -6.02 20.09
CA LYS A 29 -4.60 -4.55 20.06
C LYS A 29 -3.94 -4.04 18.79
N ILE A 30 -4.71 -3.43 17.91
CA ILE A 30 -4.32 -3.08 16.56
C ILE A 30 -4.32 -1.57 16.37
N LEU A 31 -3.32 -1.07 15.64
CA LEU A 31 -3.33 0.27 15.03
C LEU A 31 -3.33 0.12 13.51
N LEU A 32 -4.14 0.93 12.85
CA LEU A 32 -4.25 0.97 11.40
C LEU A 32 -3.95 2.40 10.93
N PHE A 33 -2.96 2.54 10.05
CA PHE A 33 -2.48 3.83 9.57
C PHE A 33 -2.65 4.01 8.07
N LYS A 34 -2.80 5.25 7.66
CA LYS A 34 -2.87 5.68 6.27
C LYS A 34 -2.18 7.05 6.11
N PRO A 35 -1.51 7.35 4.99
CA PRO A 35 -0.91 8.67 4.78
C PRO A 35 -1.99 9.75 4.59
N LYS A 36 -1.80 10.92 5.23
CA LYS A 36 -2.71 12.08 5.12
C LYS A 36 -2.89 12.60 3.69
N ILE A 37 -1.89 12.41 2.84
CA ILE A 37 -1.95 12.83 1.44
C ILE A 37 -2.99 12.04 0.64
N ASP A 38 -3.36 10.85 1.09
CA ASP A 38 -4.43 10.08 0.47
C ASP A 38 -5.80 10.55 0.99
N THR A 39 -6.36 11.54 0.30
CA THR A 39 -7.65 12.16 0.65
C THR A 39 -8.87 11.46 0.07
N ARG A 40 -8.68 10.38 -0.70
CA ARG A 40 -9.75 9.70 -1.47
C ARG A 40 -10.93 9.24 -0.60
N ASP A 41 -10.66 8.75 0.59
CA ASP A 41 -11.65 8.12 1.46
C ASP A 41 -11.70 8.71 2.88
N TYR A 42 -11.22 9.96 3.07
CA TYR A 42 -11.31 10.69 4.35
C TYR A 42 -10.85 9.89 5.59
N GLY A 43 -9.76 9.11 5.46
CA GLY A 43 -9.25 8.30 6.57
C GLY A 43 -9.88 6.91 6.68
N LEU A 44 -10.73 6.52 5.75
CA LEU A 44 -11.24 5.17 5.65
C LEU A 44 -10.38 4.33 4.71
N ILE A 45 -10.21 3.06 5.02
CA ILE A 45 -9.75 2.04 4.07
C ILE A 45 -10.99 1.30 3.59
N LYS A 46 -11.22 1.35 2.28
CA LYS A 46 -12.37 0.71 1.64
C LYS A 46 -11.92 -0.49 0.82
N THR A 47 -12.66 -1.58 0.94
CA THR A 47 -12.50 -2.76 0.10
C THR A 47 -13.51 -2.75 -1.04
N ARG A 48 -13.29 -3.62 -2.04
CA ARG A 48 -14.24 -3.84 -3.13
C ARG A 48 -15.60 -4.38 -2.67
N ASN A 49 -15.68 -4.93 -1.47
CA ASN A 49 -16.91 -5.47 -0.88
C ASN A 49 -17.57 -4.48 0.09
N ASP A 50 -17.36 -3.19 -0.12
CA ASP A 50 -17.92 -2.07 0.67
C ASP A 50 -17.60 -2.12 2.18
N LYS A 51 -16.57 -2.87 2.57
CA LYS A 51 -16.07 -2.83 3.94
C LYS A 51 -15.27 -1.55 4.14
N GLU A 52 -15.57 -0.84 5.21
CA GLU A 52 -14.87 0.38 5.62
C GLU A 52 -14.27 0.18 7.02
N VAL A 53 -13.00 0.58 7.17
CA VAL A 53 -12.31 0.57 8.46
C VAL A 53 -11.61 1.92 8.64
N GLU A 54 -11.80 2.55 9.80
CA GLU A 54 -11.12 3.80 10.13
C GLU A 54 -9.63 3.58 10.30
N ALA A 55 -8.84 4.46 9.71
CA ALA A 55 -7.39 4.49 9.83
C ALA A 55 -6.93 5.81 10.44
N ILE A 56 -5.88 5.76 11.23
CA ILE A 56 -5.19 6.93 11.77
C ILE A 56 -4.38 7.57 10.65
N LEU A 57 -4.62 8.85 10.40
CA LEU A 57 -3.92 9.60 9.37
C LEU A 57 -2.59 10.13 9.92
N ILE A 58 -1.49 9.75 9.29
CA ILE A 58 -0.13 10.19 9.64
C ILE A 58 0.59 10.77 8.42
N ASN A 59 1.60 11.61 8.64
CA ASN A 59 2.45 12.15 7.58
C ASN A 59 3.76 11.38 7.44
N ASP A 60 4.28 10.89 8.55
CA ASP A 60 5.60 10.29 8.67
C ASP A 60 5.54 9.01 9.50
N LEU A 61 6.40 8.05 9.19
CA LEU A 61 6.45 6.78 9.94
C LEU A 61 6.73 7.01 11.43
N SER A 62 7.49 8.05 11.80
CA SER A 62 7.76 8.37 13.21
C SER A 62 6.53 8.81 13.99
N ASP A 63 5.47 9.28 13.31
CA ASP A 63 4.20 9.61 13.96
C ASP A 63 3.57 8.41 14.66
N ILE A 64 3.89 7.18 14.23
CA ILE A 64 3.39 5.92 14.81
C ILE A 64 3.68 5.87 16.31
N TYR A 65 4.84 6.34 16.75
CA TYR A 65 5.23 6.32 18.17
C TYR A 65 4.26 7.06 19.09
N ASN A 66 3.55 8.09 18.58
CA ASN A 66 2.57 8.86 19.35
C ASN A 66 1.31 8.06 19.71
N TYR A 67 1.09 6.92 19.08
CA TYR A 67 -0.10 6.08 19.27
C TYR A 67 0.22 4.75 19.97
N LEU A 68 1.51 4.46 20.22
CA LEU A 68 1.92 3.22 20.84
C LEU A 68 1.54 3.18 22.33
N SER A 69 1.21 2.00 22.79
CA SER A 69 1.10 1.63 24.19
C SER A 69 1.55 0.18 24.34
N ASP A 70 1.85 -0.25 25.57
CA ASP A 70 2.28 -1.63 25.89
C ASP A 70 1.25 -2.70 25.49
N LYS A 71 0.03 -2.28 25.16
CA LYS A 71 -1.05 -3.18 24.73
C LYS A 71 -1.06 -3.44 23.23
N ILE A 72 -0.40 -2.61 22.43
CA ILE A 72 -0.38 -2.76 20.98
C ILE A 72 0.53 -3.94 20.61
N THR A 73 0.04 -4.80 19.75
CA THR A 73 0.78 -5.99 19.27
C THR A 73 0.88 -6.05 17.75
N THR A 74 0.05 -5.27 17.05
CA THR A 74 -0.01 -5.35 15.59
C THR A 74 -0.26 -3.98 14.98
N ILE A 75 0.46 -3.69 13.91
CA ILE A 75 0.34 -2.45 13.11
C ILE A 75 -0.02 -2.81 11.68
N PHE A 76 -0.95 -2.05 11.12
CA PHE A 76 -1.31 -2.09 9.71
C PHE A 76 -1.04 -0.73 9.08
N ILE A 77 -0.49 -0.72 7.86
CA ILE A 77 -0.20 0.50 7.10
C ILE A 77 -0.70 0.31 5.68
N ASP A 78 -1.69 1.09 5.25
CA ASP A 78 -2.13 1.11 3.86
C ASP A 78 -1.52 2.30 3.10
N GLU A 79 -1.42 2.19 1.78
CA GLU A 79 -0.85 3.19 0.86
C GLU A 79 0.57 3.66 1.27
N ALA A 80 1.40 2.71 1.74
CA ALA A 80 2.73 2.98 2.28
C ALA A 80 3.68 3.67 1.29
N ASN A 81 3.42 3.58 -0.02
CA ASN A 81 4.14 4.29 -1.07
C ASN A 81 4.08 5.82 -0.93
N PHE A 82 3.10 6.36 -0.20
CA PHE A 82 2.98 7.79 0.09
C PHE A 82 3.53 8.18 1.47
N MET A 83 3.95 7.21 2.29
CA MET A 83 4.55 7.49 3.58
C MET A 83 5.93 8.14 3.41
N LYS A 84 6.29 8.95 4.41
CA LYS A 84 7.60 9.57 4.55
C LYS A 84 8.29 9.03 5.79
N GLY A 85 9.55 9.38 5.97
CA GLY A 85 10.33 9.04 7.15
C GLY A 85 11.36 7.96 6.94
N ASN A 86 12.06 7.62 8.02
CA ASN A 86 13.12 6.64 8.01
C ASN A 86 12.54 5.23 8.23
N ILE A 87 12.99 4.29 7.44
CA ILE A 87 12.65 2.87 7.52
C ILE A 87 13.06 2.24 8.86
N ASP A 88 14.07 2.81 9.55
CA ASP A 88 14.50 2.34 10.86
C ASP A 88 13.36 2.30 11.88
N VAL A 89 12.33 3.12 11.71
CA VAL A 89 11.10 3.08 12.53
C VAL A 89 10.44 1.72 12.44
N LEU A 90 10.28 1.16 11.24
CA LEU A 90 9.64 -0.15 11.05
C LEU A 90 10.51 -1.28 11.61
N ILE A 91 11.83 -1.15 11.49
CA ILE A 91 12.80 -2.09 12.06
C ILE A 91 12.70 -2.07 13.60
N ASP A 92 12.72 -0.88 14.20
CA ASP A 92 12.58 -0.73 15.66
C ASP A 92 11.26 -1.31 16.17
N LEU A 93 10.14 -0.99 15.51
CA LEU A 93 8.82 -1.49 15.85
C LEU A 93 8.74 -3.03 15.77
N SER A 94 9.33 -3.63 14.74
CA SER A 94 9.30 -5.08 14.57
C SER A 94 10.24 -5.82 15.49
N ILE A 95 11.50 -5.35 15.62
CA ILE A 95 12.55 -6.07 16.34
C ILE A 95 12.54 -5.71 17.83
N ASN A 96 12.62 -4.41 18.17
CA ASN A 96 12.77 -3.98 19.56
C ASN A 96 11.45 -3.92 20.32
N LYS A 97 10.33 -3.68 19.62
CA LYS A 97 8.99 -3.66 20.23
C LYS A 97 8.21 -4.95 20.01
N ASP A 98 8.76 -5.91 19.27
CA ASP A 98 8.14 -7.23 18.96
C ASP A 98 6.74 -7.12 18.35
N LEU A 99 6.52 -6.14 17.45
CA LEU A 99 5.25 -5.94 16.81
C LEU A 99 5.17 -6.69 15.45
N ASP A 100 4.00 -7.24 15.16
CA ASP A 100 3.65 -7.67 13.80
C ASP A 100 3.26 -6.45 12.96
N ILE A 101 3.85 -6.29 11.78
CA ILE A 101 3.59 -5.16 10.88
C ILE A 101 3.13 -5.69 9.53
N PHE A 102 1.92 -5.27 9.12
CA PHE A 102 1.32 -5.60 7.83
C PHE A 102 1.24 -4.33 7.00
N ILE A 103 1.78 -4.36 5.81
CA ILE A 103 1.92 -3.18 4.95
C ILE A 103 1.30 -3.44 3.59
N ALA A 104 0.59 -2.46 3.03
CA ALA A 104 0.15 -2.47 1.65
C ALA A 104 0.62 -1.20 0.93
N GLY A 105 1.06 -1.36 -0.33
CA GLY A 105 1.51 -0.22 -1.14
C GLY A 105 1.88 -0.59 -2.57
N LEU A 106 1.91 0.42 -3.44
CA LEU A 106 2.33 0.30 -4.84
C LEU A 106 3.85 0.19 -4.93
N ASN A 107 4.37 -0.82 -5.62
CA ASN A 107 5.82 -0.97 -5.82
C ASN A 107 6.38 0.01 -6.86
N LEU A 108 5.58 0.37 -7.87
CA LEU A 108 5.98 1.23 -8.98
C LEU A 108 4.99 2.38 -9.17
N THR A 109 5.52 3.52 -9.60
CA THR A 109 4.73 4.62 -10.18
C THR A 109 4.22 4.24 -11.57
N SER A 110 3.29 5.03 -12.13
CA SER A 110 2.85 4.89 -13.53
C SER A 110 3.96 5.20 -14.55
N GLU A 111 5.07 5.81 -14.13
CA GLU A 111 6.28 6.05 -14.93
C GLU A 111 7.32 4.91 -14.83
N LEU A 112 6.94 3.77 -14.23
CA LEU A 112 7.78 2.60 -14.04
C LEU A 112 9.01 2.84 -13.14
N LYS A 113 8.94 3.83 -12.25
CA LYS A 113 9.97 4.09 -11.24
C LYS A 113 9.58 3.46 -9.90
N PRO A 114 10.53 3.06 -9.06
CA PRO A 114 10.25 2.68 -7.69
C PRO A 114 9.44 3.76 -6.96
N PHE A 115 8.44 3.37 -6.17
CA PHE A 115 7.53 4.33 -5.55
C PHE A 115 7.91 4.60 -4.09
N GLY A 116 8.30 5.87 -3.79
CA GLY A 116 8.58 6.32 -2.43
C GLY A 116 9.57 5.42 -1.71
N ILE A 117 9.23 5.08 -0.46
CA ILE A 117 10.03 4.22 0.43
C ILE A 117 9.79 2.72 0.21
N MET A 118 9.03 2.33 -0.82
CA MET A 118 8.69 0.92 -1.05
C MET A 118 9.89 0.01 -1.29
N PRO A 119 10.97 0.43 -2.00
CA PRO A 119 12.17 -0.42 -2.15
C PRO A 119 12.79 -0.80 -0.80
N GLU A 120 12.87 0.15 0.13
CA GLU A 120 13.39 -0.08 1.46
C GLU A 120 12.46 -0.99 2.29
N ILE A 121 11.14 -0.78 2.21
CA ILE A 121 10.16 -1.68 2.85
C ILE A 121 10.29 -3.09 2.31
N MET A 122 10.43 -3.25 0.99
CA MET A 122 10.64 -4.57 0.37
C MET A 122 11.91 -5.25 0.90
N ALA A 123 12.99 -4.48 1.12
CA ALA A 123 14.27 -5.02 1.58
C ALA A 123 14.22 -5.55 3.03
N ILE A 124 13.39 -4.96 3.89
CA ILE A 124 13.27 -5.35 5.32
C ILE A 124 12.10 -6.28 5.61
N SER A 125 11.28 -6.62 4.61
CA SER A 125 10.09 -7.48 4.79
C SER A 125 10.49 -8.95 4.93
N ASP A 126 9.95 -9.62 5.95
CA ASP A 126 10.10 -11.07 6.15
C ASP A 126 9.29 -11.87 5.10
N GLU A 127 8.15 -11.30 4.66
CA GLU A 127 7.29 -11.91 3.64
C GLU A 127 6.78 -10.83 2.67
N ILE A 128 6.89 -11.11 1.37
CA ILE A 128 6.37 -10.25 0.31
C ILE A 128 5.36 -11.01 -0.53
N VAL A 129 4.14 -10.50 -0.59
CA VAL A 129 3.06 -11.00 -1.45
C VAL A 129 2.91 -10.06 -2.63
N LEU A 130 3.39 -10.49 -3.80
CA LEU A 130 3.24 -9.75 -5.04
C LEU A 130 1.88 -10.08 -5.67
N LEU A 131 1.00 -9.09 -5.72
CA LEU A 131 -0.35 -9.19 -6.27
C LEU A 131 -0.40 -8.69 -7.71
N HIS A 132 -1.31 -9.27 -8.49
CA HIS A 132 -1.58 -8.88 -9.87
C HIS A 132 -3.02 -8.39 -10.01
N ALA A 133 -3.21 -7.43 -10.90
CA ALA A 133 -4.54 -7.02 -11.35
C ALA A 133 -4.93 -7.75 -12.64
N SER A 134 -6.18 -7.60 -13.08
CA SER A 134 -6.57 -8.01 -14.43
C SER A 134 -6.16 -6.93 -15.44
N CYS A 135 -5.49 -7.31 -16.51
CA CYS A 135 -5.09 -6.38 -17.57
C CYS A 135 -6.30 -5.81 -18.30
N ASN A 136 -6.45 -4.50 -18.33
CA ASN A 136 -7.57 -3.83 -18.98
C ASN A 136 -7.70 -4.14 -20.48
N ASP A 137 -6.57 -4.44 -21.17
CA ASP A 137 -6.58 -4.68 -22.62
C ASP A 137 -6.76 -6.17 -22.99
N CYS A 138 -6.47 -7.12 -22.10
CA CYS A 138 -6.44 -8.55 -22.47
C CYS A 138 -6.75 -9.54 -21.33
N ASN A 139 -7.17 -9.07 -20.18
CA ASN A 139 -7.57 -9.86 -18.99
C ASN A 139 -6.50 -10.80 -18.42
N ARG A 140 -5.24 -10.76 -18.89
CA ARG A 140 -4.12 -11.49 -18.26
C ARG A 140 -3.61 -10.76 -17.03
N ASP A 141 -2.78 -11.41 -16.23
CA ASP A 141 -2.15 -10.81 -15.07
C ASP A 141 -1.40 -9.53 -15.45
N ALA A 142 -1.78 -8.44 -14.79
CA ALA A 142 -1.19 -7.11 -14.94
C ALA A 142 -0.28 -6.81 -13.76
N SER A 143 0.92 -6.33 -14.05
CA SER A 143 1.94 -5.95 -13.07
C SER A 143 2.23 -4.46 -13.06
N TYR A 144 1.61 -3.69 -13.95
CA TYR A 144 1.91 -2.26 -14.12
C TYR A 144 0.66 -1.40 -14.02
N THR A 145 0.79 -0.29 -13.32
CA THR A 145 -0.17 0.81 -13.38
C THR A 145 0.22 1.73 -14.53
N TYR A 146 -0.72 2.06 -15.40
CA TYR A 146 -0.53 2.97 -16.52
C TYR A 146 -1.50 4.14 -16.43
N TYR A 147 -0.99 5.36 -16.59
CA TYR A 147 -1.82 6.56 -16.65
C TYR A 147 -2.27 6.82 -18.09
N ASN A 148 -3.58 6.85 -18.33
CA ASN A 148 -4.20 6.99 -19.65
C ASN A 148 -4.74 8.42 -19.92
N GLY A 149 -4.45 9.38 -19.04
CA GLY A 149 -4.86 10.78 -19.18
C GLY A 149 -3.82 11.68 -19.85
N SER A 150 -4.16 12.95 -20.08
CA SER A 150 -3.20 13.98 -20.49
C SER A 150 -2.28 14.34 -19.33
N LYS A 151 -0.97 14.53 -19.61
CA LYS A 151 0.05 14.84 -18.61
C LYS A 151 0.05 16.33 -18.22
N ASP A 152 -0.95 16.77 -17.47
CA ASP A 152 -0.99 18.17 -17.02
C ASP A 152 -0.70 18.39 -15.52
N SER A 153 -0.33 17.33 -14.76
CA SER A 153 0.03 17.47 -13.35
C SER A 153 0.92 16.34 -12.81
N ASP A 154 1.82 16.69 -11.89
CA ASP A 154 2.91 15.83 -11.42
C ASP A 154 2.53 14.71 -10.43
N ILE A 155 1.38 14.73 -9.79
CA ILE A 155 0.84 13.62 -8.99
C ILE A 155 -0.68 13.77 -8.93
N LEU A 156 -1.40 12.93 -9.65
CA LEU A 156 -2.85 12.81 -9.50
C LEU A 156 -3.16 11.77 -8.44
N VAL A 157 -3.56 12.21 -7.26
CA VAL A 157 -4.18 11.36 -6.25
C VAL A 157 -5.62 11.11 -6.72
N GLY A 158 -5.91 9.90 -7.18
CA GLY A 158 -7.22 9.50 -7.68
C GLY A 158 -7.14 8.17 -8.43
N ASN A 159 -8.29 7.57 -8.69
CA ASN A 159 -8.39 6.33 -9.48
C ASN A 159 -8.71 6.61 -10.96
N ASP A 160 -9.12 7.84 -11.27
CA ASP A 160 -9.51 8.23 -12.59
C ASP A 160 -8.30 8.26 -13.55
N ASN A 161 -8.49 7.73 -14.74
CA ASN A 161 -7.45 7.62 -15.77
C ASN A 161 -6.30 6.63 -15.50
N TYR A 162 -6.32 5.86 -14.41
CA TYR A 162 -5.37 4.77 -14.23
C TYR A 162 -5.95 3.44 -14.68
N ILE A 163 -5.13 2.62 -15.35
CA ILE A 163 -5.47 1.26 -15.76
C ILE A 163 -4.35 0.31 -15.41
N ALA A 164 -4.68 -0.97 -15.24
CA ALA A 164 -3.69 -2.01 -15.03
C ALA A 164 -3.34 -2.70 -16.34
N LEU A 165 -2.06 -2.87 -16.63
CA LEU A 165 -1.58 -3.47 -17.87
C LEU A 165 -0.56 -4.58 -17.61
N CYS A 166 -0.66 -5.65 -18.41
CA CYS A 166 0.39 -6.66 -18.50
C CYS A 166 1.59 -6.12 -19.32
N PRO A 167 2.80 -6.74 -19.21
CA PRO A 167 3.99 -6.27 -19.93
C PRO A 167 3.79 -6.11 -21.44
N LYS A 168 3.04 -7.04 -22.06
CA LYS A 168 2.80 -7.02 -23.51
C LYS A 168 1.92 -5.84 -23.93
N CYS A 169 0.85 -5.56 -23.17
CA CYS A 169 -0.07 -4.46 -23.48
C CYS A 169 0.57 -3.11 -23.17
N LEU A 170 1.33 -3.01 -22.06
CA LEU A 170 2.09 -1.82 -21.72
C LEU A 170 3.08 -1.45 -22.85
N ARG A 171 3.87 -2.42 -23.33
CA ARG A 171 4.81 -2.17 -24.45
C ARG A 171 4.11 -1.56 -25.67
N LYS A 172 2.95 -2.08 -26.04
CA LYS A 172 2.17 -1.55 -27.18
C LYS A 172 1.72 -0.10 -26.98
N ARG A 173 1.49 0.33 -25.73
CA ARG A 173 1.10 1.70 -25.40
C ARG A 173 2.28 2.66 -25.38
N LEU A 174 3.45 2.20 -24.97
CA LEU A 174 4.68 3.02 -24.93
C LEU A 174 5.31 3.22 -26.32
N THR A 175 4.95 2.40 -27.31
CA THR A 175 5.50 2.47 -28.68
C THR A 175 4.58 3.21 -29.67
N LYS A 176 3.45 3.75 -29.22
CA LYS A 176 2.58 4.64 -29.98
C LYS A 176 2.92 6.10 -29.71
#